data_6ae282e1f070001269274e4a25309e4d
#
_entry.id   6ae282e1f070001269274e4a25309e4d
#
_cell.length_a   1.000
_cell.length_b   1.000
_cell.length_c   1.000
_cell.angle_alpha   90.00
_cell.angle_beta   90.00
_cell.angle_gamma   90.00
#
_symmetry.space_group_name_H-M   'P 1'
#
loop_
_entity.id
_entity.type
_entity.pdbx_description
1 polymer ?
#
loop_
_entity_poly.entity_id
_entity_poly.type
_entity_poly.pdbx_seq_one_letter_code
_entity_poly.pdbx_strand_id
1 'polypeptide(L)'
;MDMREGDAVSRARRSPRRTPVKTADLDGCPMYDLRRKLSAVGLRPTRQRLRLGWLLFGSGDRHVTAERLYEEALAARAPISLATVYNTLNQFTSAGLLREIAIDGAKTYFDTNLADHQHFLTEEAHVLVDLPQQLIDFSQLPEPPEGMEIARVDVVVRLRRKQA
;
A
#
# COMPACT_ATOMS: atom_id res chain seq x y z
N MET A 1 -51.47 -42.36 38.04
CA MET A 1 -50.05 -42.60 38.15
C MET A 1 -49.54 -42.85 36.74
N ASP A 2 -49.23 -41.87 36.04
CA ASP A 2 -48.43 -41.98 34.82
C ASP A 2 -47.80 -40.58 34.46
N MET A 3 -46.55 -40.56 34.61
CA MET A 3 -45.69 -39.36 34.30
C MET A 3 -45.31 -39.43 32.82
N ARG A 4 -45.68 -38.44 32.04
CA ARG A 4 -45.08 -38.24 30.69
C ARG A 4 -44.20 -37.01 30.70
N GLU A 5 -42.91 -37.29 30.64
CA GLU A 5 -41.86 -36.28 30.41
C GLU A 5 -42.04 -35.64 29.03
N GLY A 6 -42.07 -34.31 29.06
CA GLY A 6 -42.15 -33.50 27.85
C GLY A 6 -40.78 -33.27 27.24
N ASP A 7 -40.62 -33.71 26.01
CA ASP A 7 -39.49 -33.49 25.14
C ASP A 7 -39.37 -32.01 24.80
N ALA A 8 -38.36 -31.35 25.37
CA ALA A 8 -37.98 -29.96 25.03
C ALA A 8 -37.07 -29.98 23.78
N VAL A 9 -37.68 -29.89 22.60
CA VAL A 9 -36.98 -29.75 21.34
C VAL A 9 -36.24 -28.39 21.32
N SER A 10 -34.91 -28.45 21.46
CA SER A 10 -33.99 -27.35 21.28
C SER A 10 -34.10 -26.78 19.87
N ARG A 11 -34.78 -25.64 19.72
CA ARG A 11 -34.78 -24.86 18.49
C ARG A 11 -33.42 -24.20 18.35
N ALA A 12 -32.53 -24.79 17.57
CA ALA A 12 -31.31 -24.15 17.08
C ALA A 12 -31.66 -22.85 16.37
N ARG A 13 -31.22 -21.71 16.94
CA ARG A 13 -31.38 -20.40 16.34
C ARG A 13 -30.52 -20.38 15.07
N ARG A 14 -31.14 -20.48 13.90
CA ARG A 14 -30.50 -20.21 12.61
C ARG A 14 -30.08 -18.75 12.58
N SER A 15 -28.78 -18.53 12.52
CA SER A 15 -28.22 -17.22 12.24
C SER A 15 -28.82 -16.63 10.96
N PRO A 16 -29.22 -15.38 10.94
CA PRO A 16 -29.79 -14.76 9.74
C PRO A 16 -28.78 -14.88 8.58
N ARG A 17 -29.22 -15.47 7.47
CA ARG A 17 -28.46 -15.52 6.23
C ARG A 17 -28.21 -14.06 5.80
N ARG A 18 -26.93 -13.63 5.84
CA ARG A 18 -26.54 -12.33 5.30
C ARG A 18 -26.90 -12.33 3.82
N THR A 19 -27.85 -11.50 3.44
CA THR A 19 -28.17 -11.19 2.04
C THR A 19 -26.89 -10.72 1.35
N PRO A 20 -26.55 -11.26 0.17
CA PRO A 20 -25.39 -10.73 -0.57
C PRO A 20 -25.67 -9.28 -0.98
N VAL A 21 -24.84 -8.36 -0.52
CA VAL A 21 -24.87 -6.96 -0.93
C VAL A 21 -24.55 -6.90 -2.42
N LYS A 22 -25.40 -6.25 -3.22
CA LYS A 22 -25.17 -6.08 -4.65
C LYS A 22 -23.92 -5.20 -4.87
N THR A 23 -23.09 -5.57 -5.83
CA THR A 23 -21.85 -4.84 -6.16
C THR A 23 -22.07 -3.37 -6.45
N ALA A 24 -23.19 -2.98 -7.05
CA ALA A 24 -23.57 -1.60 -7.31
C ALA A 24 -23.76 -0.72 -6.05
N ASP A 25 -24.06 -1.33 -4.89
CA ASP A 25 -24.27 -0.60 -3.64
C ASP A 25 -22.95 -0.30 -2.91
N LEU A 26 -21.81 -0.72 -3.45
CA LEU A 26 -20.48 -0.59 -2.85
C LEU A 26 -19.56 0.37 -3.62
N ASP A 27 -20.03 0.94 -4.73
CA ASP A 27 -19.28 1.96 -5.47
C ASP A 27 -19.11 3.20 -4.58
N GLY A 28 -17.83 3.62 -4.41
CA GLY A 28 -17.44 4.65 -3.43
C GLY A 28 -17.13 4.14 -2.02
N CYS A 29 -17.25 2.83 -1.76
CA CYS A 29 -16.72 2.26 -0.52
C CYS A 29 -15.20 2.05 -0.66
N PRO A 30 -14.34 2.79 0.08
CA PRO A 30 -12.89 2.73 -0.10
C PRO A 30 -12.30 1.32 0.01
N MET A 31 -12.91 0.46 0.82
CA MET A 31 -12.48 -0.94 0.97
C MET A 31 -12.87 -1.80 -0.24
N TYR A 32 -13.98 -1.49 -0.89
CA TYR A 32 -14.42 -2.14 -2.12
C TYR A 32 -13.53 -1.73 -3.29
N ASP A 33 -13.22 -0.44 -3.39
CA ASP A 33 -12.32 0.10 -4.41
C ASP A 33 -10.92 -0.48 -4.28
N LEU A 34 -10.42 -0.66 -3.05
CA LEU A 34 -9.16 -1.33 -2.80
C LEU A 34 -9.18 -2.80 -3.25
N ARG A 35 -10.28 -3.53 -3.02
CA ARG A 35 -10.43 -4.91 -3.53
C ARG A 35 -10.39 -4.95 -5.05
N ARG A 36 -11.08 -4.04 -5.72
CA ARG A 36 -11.07 -3.92 -7.19
C ARG A 36 -9.66 -3.58 -7.69
N LYS A 37 -8.99 -2.60 -7.06
CA LYS A 37 -7.61 -2.20 -7.37
C LYS A 37 -6.66 -3.39 -7.33
N LEU A 38 -6.69 -4.19 -6.25
CA LEU A 38 -5.86 -5.39 -6.14
C LEU A 38 -6.19 -6.44 -7.20
N SER A 39 -7.47 -6.71 -7.41
CA SER A 39 -7.91 -7.72 -8.38
C SER A 39 -7.58 -7.32 -9.81
N ALA A 40 -7.64 -6.04 -10.15
CA ALA A 40 -7.32 -5.52 -11.49
C ALA A 40 -5.86 -5.77 -11.89
N VAL A 41 -4.94 -5.83 -10.92
CA VAL A 41 -3.52 -6.14 -11.14
C VAL A 41 -3.18 -7.61 -10.84
N GLY A 42 -4.18 -8.49 -10.75
CA GLY A 42 -3.98 -9.92 -10.54
C GLY A 42 -3.66 -10.34 -9.09
N LEU A 43 -3.75 -9.42 -8.14
CA LEU A 43 -3.47 -9.72 -6.74
C LEU A 43 -4.72 -10.15 -5.99
N ARG A 44 -4.72 -11.36 -5.40
CA ARG A 44 -5.82 -11.83 -4.55
C ARG A 44 -5.99 -10.92 -3.33
N PRO A 45 -7.19 -10.35 -3.05
CA PRO A 45 -7.45 -9.49 -1.91
C PRO A 45 -7.51 -10.25 -0.59
N THR A 46 -6.34 -10.56 -0.01
CA THR A 46 -6.25 -11.18 1.33
C THR A 46 -6.45 -10.14 2.43
N ARG A 47 -6.76 -10.59 3.66
CA ARG A 47 -6.92 -9.69 4.81
C ARG A 47 -5.68 -8.82 5.04
N GLN A 48 -4.48 -9.40 4.90
CA GLN A 48 -3.21 -8.69 5.09
C GLN A 48 -3.00 -7.62 4.01
N ARG A 49 -3.17 -7.96 2.73
CA ARG A 49 -3.05 -7.00 1.61
C ARG A 49 -4.08 -5.87 1.72
N LEU A 50 -5.31 -6.17 2.13
CA LEU A 50 -6.34 -5.15 2.33
C LEU A 50 -6.01 -4.20 3.49
N ARG A 51 -5.48 -4.70 4.60
CA ARG A 51 -5.07 -3.87 5.73
C ARG A 51 -3.90 -2.96 5.38
N LEU A 52 -2.84 -3.52 4.77
CA LEU A 52 -1.68 -2.74 4.35
C LEU A 52 -2.03 -1.78 3.21
N GLY A 53 -2.83 -2.21 2.24
CA GLY A 53 -3.30 -1.35 1.16
C GLY A 53 -4.17 -0.19 1.68
N TRP A 54 -4.98 -0.41 2.72
CA TRP A 54 -5.72 0.67 3.37
C TRP A 54 -4.79 1.71 4.00
N LEU A 55 -3.76 1.27 4.72
CA LEU A 55 -2.77 2.18 5.31
C LEU A 55 -1.98 2.94 4.25
N LEU A 56 -1.72 2.33 3.10
CA LEU A 56 -0.97 2.94 2.00
C LEU A 56 -1.80 3.93 1.19
N PHE A 57 -3.01 3.56 0.79
CA PHE A 57 -3.82 4.28 -0.20
C PHE A 57 -5.00 5.05 0.40
N GLY A 58 -5.21 4.96 1.71
CA GLY A 58 -6.41 5.54 2.36
C GLY A 58 -6.32 7.03 2.65
N SER A 59 -5.14 7.64 2.57
CA SER A 59 -4.90 9.04 3.01
C SER A 59 -4.17 9.90 1.97
N GLY A 60 -4.30 9.55 0.67
CA GLY A 60 -3.59 10.24 -0.40
C GLY A 60 -2.19 9.67 -0.66
N ASP A 61 -1.44 10.33 -1.55
CA ASP A 61 -0.12 9.89 -1.93
C ASP A 61 0.89 10.08 -0.80
N ARG A 62 1.81 9.12 -0.69
CA ARG A 62 2.78 9.10 0.41
C ARG A 62 3.99 8.22 0.12
N HIS A 63 5.07 8.54 0.82
CA HIS A 63 6.28 7.71 0.89
C HIS A 63 6.34 6.98 2.23
N VAL A 64 6.70 5.71 2.21
CA VAL A 64 6.80 4.90 3.42
C VAL A 64 7.93 3.89 3.30
N THR A 65 8.63 3.61 4.41
CA THR A 65 9.50 2.43 4.52
C THR A 65 8.72 1.23 5.05
N ALA A 66 9.25 0.04 4.88
CA ALA A 66 8.60 -1.16 5.40
C ALA A 66 8.46 -1.13 6.93
N GLU A 67 9.47 -0.60 7.64
CA GLU A 67 9.45 -0.46 9.09
C GLU A 67 8.36 0.50 9.54
N ARG A 68 8.25 1.66 8.86
CA ARG A 68 7.22 2.64 9.17
C ARG A 68 5.81 2.08 8.95
N LEU A 69 5.59 1.40 7.84
CA LEU A 69 4.30 0.74 7.58
C LEU A 69 4.00 -0.36 8.60
N TYR A 70 5.03 -1.08 9.06
CA TYR A 70 4.89 -2.07 10.12
C TYR A 70 4.47 -1.44 11.45
N GLU A 71 5.09 -0.33 11.86
CA GLU A 71 4.70 0.43 13.06
C GLU A 71 3.24 0.89 12.98
N GLU A 72 2.82 1.42 11.83
CA GLU A 72 1.44 1.84 11.59
C GLU A 72 0.45 0.65 11.64
N ALA A 73 0.85 -0.51 11.10
CA ALA A 73 0.05 -1.72 11.18
C ALA A 73 -0.12 -2.20 12.63
N LEU A 74 0.94 -2.13 13.44
CA LEU A 74 0.87 -2.44 14.88
C LEU A 74 -0.07 -1.47 15.61
N ALA A 75 0.06 -0.16 15.36
CA ALA A 75 -0.81 0.87 15.93
C ALA A 75 -2.28 0.65 15.56
N ALA A 76 -2.55 0.20 14.34
CA ALA A 76 -3.87 -0.17 13.84
C ALA A 76 -4.36 -1.55 14.33
N ARG A 77 -3.63 -2.19 15.26
CA ARG A 77 -3.91 -3.54 15.80
C ARG A 77 -4.05 -4.60 14.70
N ALA A 78 -3.27 -4.48 13.65
CA ALA A 78 -3.19 -5.49 12.60
C ALA A 78 -2.08 -6.49 12.94
N PRO A 79 -2.39 -7.77 13.21
CA PRO A 79 -1.37 -8.79 13.51
C PRO A 79 -0.66 -9.22 12.22
N ILE A 80 0.30 -8.40 11.78
CA ILE A 80 1.08 -8.60 10.56
C ILE A 80 2.55 -8.56 10.96
N SER A 81 3.36 -9.51 10.50
CA SER A 81 4.82 -9.50 10.72
C SER A 81 5.52 -8.54 9.77
N LEU A 82 6.72 -8.06 10.15
CA LEU A 82 7.54 -7.22 9.28
C LEU A 82 7.87 -7.93 7.95
N ALA A 83 8.14 -9.24 7.98
CA ALA A 83 8.36 -10.02 6.77
C ALA A 83 7.13 -10.01 5.84
N THR A 84 5.91 -10.05 6.40
CA THR A 84 4.67 -9.94 5.61
C THR A 84 4.52 -8.55 5.00
N VAL A 85 4.94 -7.49 5.72
CA VAL A 85 4.95 -6.12 5.18
C VAL A 85 5.87 -6.04 3.97
N TYR A 86 7.13 -6.47 4.08
CA TYR A 86 8.08 -6.50 2.98
C TYR A 86 7.55 -7.29 1.77
N ASN A 87 7.05 -8.51 1.99
CA ASN A 87 6.50 -9.33 0.93
C ASN A 87 5.31 -8.65 0.23
N THR A 88 4.46 -7.96 0.99
CA THR A 88 3.30 -7.26 0.42
C THR A 88 3.73 -6.04 -0.38
N LEU A 89 4.68 -5.25 0.14
CA LEU A 89 5.23 -4.09 -0.57
C LEU A 89 5.88 -4.52 -1.89
N ASN A 90 6.73 -5.55 -1.88
CA ASN A 90 7.35 -6.08 -3.10
C ASN A 90 6.30 -6.57 -4.12
N GLN A 91 5.23 -7.25 -3.65
CA GLN A 91 4.14 -7.67 -4.53
C GLN A 91 3.37 -6.49 -5.11
N PHE A 92 3.15 -5.43 -4.34
CA PHE A 92 2.49 -4.22 -4.82
C PHE A 92 3.37 -3.47 -5.82
N THR A 93 4.68 -3.39 -5.59
CA THR A 93 5.66 -2.82 -6.52
C THR A 93 5.69 -3.62 -7.84
N SER A 94 5.83 -4.94 -7.76
CA SER A 94 5.83 -5.82 -8.95
C SER A 94 4.53 -5.76 -9.75
N ALA A 95 3.43 -5.46 -9.08
CA ALA A 95 2.11 -5.30 -9.72
C ALA A 95 1.85 -3.86 -10.20
N GLY A 96 2.81 -2.93 -10.08
CA GLY A 96 2.68 -1.55 -10.51
C GLY A 96 1.73 -0.71 -9.64
N LEU A 97 1.52 -1.07 -8.38
CA LEU A 97 0.73 -0.29 -7.43
C LEU A 97 1.58 0.66 -6.58
N LEU A 98 2.87 0.42 -6.52
CA LEU A 98 3.87 1.22 -5.82
C LEU A 98 5.09 1.42 -6.70
N ARG A 99 5.79 2.50 -6.45
CA ARG A 99 7.13 2.77 -6.96
C ARG A 99 8.15 2.53 -5.84
N GLU A 100 9.23 1.84 -6.13
CA GLU A 100 10.36 1.67 -5.22
C GLU A 100 11.42 2.74 -5.51
N ILE A 101 11.88 3.45 -4.48
CA ILE A 101 12.93 4.46 -4.54
C ILE A 101 14.04 4.00 -3.62
N ALA A 102 15.11 3.48 -4.22
CA ALA A 102 16.30 3.04 -3.50
C ALA A 102 17.20 4.26 -3.19
N ILE A 103 17.48 4.48 -1.92
CA ILE A 103 18.36 5.56 -1.46
C ILE A 103 19.54 4.93 -0.74
N ASP A 104 20.71 4.96 -1.38
CA ASP A 104 22.04 4.56 -0.87
C ASP A 104 22.03 3.56 0.31
N GLY A 105 21.90 2.28 0.02
CA GLY A 105 22.26 1.16 0.90
C GLY A 105 21.51 1.01 2.22
N ALA A 106 20.81 2.04 2.69
CA ALA A 106 20.27 2.06 4.05
C ALA A 106 18.76 1.87 4.11
N LYS A 107 17.98 2.47 3.19
CA LYS A 107 16.51 2.40 3.24
C LYS A 107 15.90 2.42 1.84
N THR A 108 14.91 1.57 1.65
CA THR A 108 14.03 1.58 0.50
C THR A 108 12.74 2.29 0.87
N TYR A 109 12.36 3.29 0.08
CA TYR A 109 11.06 3.95 0.18
C TYR A 109 10.12 3.38 -0.87
N PHE A 110 8.87 3.23 -0.46
CA PHE A 110 7.76 2.84 -1.33
C PHE A 110 6.84 4.04 -1.48
N ASP A 111 6.61 4.42 -2.73
CA ASP A 111 5.81 5.57 -3.09
C ASP A 111 4.49 5.14 -3.72
N THR A 112 3.39 5.72 -3.28
CA THR A 112 2.06 5.47 -3.83
C THR A 112 1.75 6.31 -5.04
N ASN A 113 2.52 7.40 -5.27
CA ASN A 113 2.43 8.24 -6.46
C ASN A 113 3.24 7.61 -7.60
N LEU A 114 2.57 7.16 -8.64
CA LEU A 114 3.18 6.50 -9.80
C LEU A 114 3.54 7.47 -10.93
N ALA A 115 3.12 8.74 -10.84
CA ALA A 115 3.48 9.76 -11.81
C ALA A 115 4.98 10.06 -11.77
N ASP A 116 5.53 10.59 -12.85
CA ASP A 116 6.92 11.03 -12.85
C ASP A 116 7.07 12.33 -12.06
N HIS A 117 7.87 12.27 -11.01
CA HIS A 117 8.16 13.40 -10.14
C HIS A 117 9.54 13.22 -9.48
N GLN A 118 10.00 14.28 -8.87
CA GLN A 118 11.29 14.37 -8.19
C GLN A 118 11.07 14.45 -6.69
N HIS A 119 12.12 14.17 -5.91
CA HIS A 119 11.99 14.07 -4.46
C HIS A 119 13.02 14.92 -3.73
N PHE A 120 12.62 15.46 -2.57
CA PHE A 120 13.52 15.91 -1.53
C PHE A 120 13.68 14.84 -0.46
N LEU A 121 14.92 14.54 -0.09
CA LEU A 121 15.25 13.72 1.07
C LEU A 121 15.87 14.57 2.15
N THR A 122 15.25 14.66 3.32
CA THR A 122 15.86 15.23 4.50
C THR A 122 16.71 14.18 5.19
N GLU A 123 18.05 14.34 5.18
CA GLU A 123 18.98 13.29 5.65
C GLU A 123 18.82 13.00 7.14
N GLU A 124 18.68 14.03 8.00
CA GLU A 124 18.56 13.83 9.45
C GLU A 124 17.23 13.17 9.85
N ALA A 125 16.14 13.56 9.20
CA ALA A 125 14.81 13.05 9.54
C ALA A 125 14.44 11.78 8.74
N HIS A 126 15.20 11.44 7.71
CA HIS A 126 14.88 10.37 6.77
C HIS A 126 13.46 10.50 6.21
N VAL A 127 13.08 11.72 5.84
CA VAL A 127 11.77 12.02 5.24
C VAL A 127 11.95 12.29 3.77
N LEU A 128 11.21 11.55 2.95
CA LEU A 128 11.10 11.74 1.51
C LEU A 128 9.79 12.47 1.21
N VAL A 129 9.84 13.52 0.41
CA VAL A 129 8.67 14.30 -0.03
C VAL A 129 8.77 14.61 -1.51
N ASP A 130 7.62 14.71 -2.19
CA ASP A 130 7.56 15.11 -3.58
C ASP A 130 8.00 16.57 -3.76
N LEU A 131 8.76 16.84 -4.80
CA LEU A 131 8.98 18.20 -5.26
C LEU A 131 7.70 18.71 -5.96
N PRO A 132 7.25 19.94 -5.63
CA PRO A 132 6.00 20.48 -6.16
C PRO A 132 6.05 20.81 -7.66
N GLN A 133 7.22 20.82 -8.24
CA GLN A 133 7.43 21.14 -9.66
C GLN A 133 8.56 20.27 -10.23
N GLN A 134 8.46 19.93 -11.50
CA GLN A 134 9.56 19.30 -12.22
C GLN A 134 10.65 20.36 -12.46
N LEU A 135 11.76 20.28 -11.71
CA LEU A 135 12.86 21.23 -11.75
C LEU A 135 13.93 20.87 -12.79
N ILE A 136 13.95 19.64 -13.27
CA ILE A 136 14.97 19.12 -14.18
C ILE A 136 14.31 18.78 -15.50
N ASP A 137 14.84 19.35 -16.56
CA ASP A 137 14.48 19.00 -17.93
C ASP A 137 15.27 17.76 -18.38
N PHE A 138 14.59 16.68 -18.59
CA PHE A 138 15.18 15.42 -19.06
C PHE A 138 15.32 15.34 -20.59
N SER A 139 14.91 16.37 -21.34
CA SER A 139 15.03 16.40 -22.81
C SER A 139 16.48 16.36 -23.31
N GLN A 140 17.44 16.66 -22.43
CA GLN A 140 18.87 16.68 -22.73
C GLN A 140 19.62 15.45 -22.23
N LEU A 141 18.93 14.39 -21.84
CA LEU A 141 19.58 13.13 -21.50
C LEU A 141 20.28 12.56 -22.76
N PRO A 142 21.48 11.97 -22.58
CA PRO A 142 22.14 11.30 -23.70
C PRO A 142 21.31 10.11 -24.20
N GLU A 143 21.46 9.81 -25.48
CA GLU A 143 20.85 8.60 -26.05
C GLU A 143 21.38 7.36 -25.34
N PRO A 144 20.52 6.40 -25.04
CA PRO A 144 20.95 5.13 -24.44
C PRO A 144 21.78 4.31 -25.46
N PRO A 145 22.61 3.38 -24.99
CA PRO A 145 23.33 2.46 -25.89
C PRO A 145 22.40 1.69 -26.81
N GLU A 146 22.94 1.23 -27.94
CA GLU A 146 22.17 0.47 -28.94
C GLU A 146 21.45 -0.73 -28.29
N GLY A 147 20.16 -0.88 -28.58
CA GLY A 147 19.31 -1.94 -28.03
C GLY A 147 18.83 -1.71 -26.60
N MET A 148 19.07 -0.54 -26.01
CA MET A 148 18.59 -0.13 -24.70
C MET A 148 17.64 1.06 -24.79
N GLU A 149 16.80 1.21 -23.77
CA GLU A 149 15.93 2.37 -23.58
C GLU A 149 16.05 2.88 -22.13
N ILE A 150 15.79 4.17 -21.93
CA ILE A 150 15.72 4.74 -20.57
C ILE A 150 14.38 4.32 -19.97
N ALA A 151 14.41 3.31 -19.12
CA ALA A 151 13.21 2.81 -18.46
C ALA A 151 12.65 3.84 -17.44
N ARG A 152 13.54 4.57 -16.73
CA ARG A 152 13.15 5.55 -15.71
C ARG A 152 14.32 6.43 -15.31
N VAL A 153 14.00 7.63 -14.85
CA VAL A 153 14.95 8.53 -14.18
C VAL A 153 14.40 8.90 -12.81
N ASP A 154 15.13 8.57 -11.75
CA ASP A 154 14.81 8.97 -10.39
C ASP A 154 15.76 10.08 -9.94
N VAL A 155 15.19 11.19 -9.47
CA VAL A 155 15.97 12.32 -8.94
C VAL A 155 15.62 12.51 -7.47
N VAL A 156 16.64 12.42 -6.64
CA VAL A 156 16.54 12.67 -5.20
C VAL A 156 17.52 13.77 -4.81
N VAL A 157 16.96 14.90 -4.40
CA VAL A 157 17.73 16.05 -3.90
C VAL A 157 17.86 15.90 -2.39
N ARG A 158 19.12 15.77 -1.91
CA ARG A 158 19.39 15.59 -0.48
C ARG A 158 19.47 16.93 0.23
N LEU A 159 18.71 17.05 1.30
CA LEU A 159 18.69 18.24 2.16
C LEU A 159 19.38 17.96 3.48
N ARG A 160 20.26 18.88 3.90
CA ARG A 160 20.85 18.91 5.25
C ARG A 160 20.64 20.28 5.87
N ARG A 161 20.62 20.36 7.19
CA ARG A 161 20.57 21.66 7.87
C ARG A 161 21.81 22.47 7.56
N LYS A 162 21.63 23.77 7.35
CA LYS A 162 22.77 24.68 7.28
C LYS A 162 23.44 24.71 8.65
N GLN A 163 24.74 24.53 8.67
CA GLN A 163 25.52 24.82 9.87
C GLN A 163 25.53 26.34 10.02
N ALA A 164 25.15 26.85 11.20
CA ALA A 164 25.20 28.28 11.54
C ALA A 164 26.63 28.72 11.75
#